data_2e2046d37a47f5b0b16e9576539e4b83
#
_entry.id   2e2046d37a47f5b0b16e9576539e4b83
#
_cell.length_a   1.000
_cell.length_b   1.000
_cell.length_c   1.000
_cell.angle_alpha   90.00
_cell.angle_beta   90.00
_cell.angle_gamma   90.00
#
_symmetry.space_group_name_H-M   'P 1'
#
loop_
_entity.id
_entity.type
_entity.pdbx_description
1 polymer ?
#
loop_
_entity_poly.entity_id
_entity_poly.type
_entity_poly.pdbx_seq_one_letter_code
_entity_poly.pdbx_strand_id
1 'polypeptide(L)'
;IDYLNLLPFHVFLKRYPLSNQAKKSIEFKKGTPAKLCQALNKRQIDAAIISSIESRNPKYTKLNLGICSKGSVKSVLVRKNSKKKLDPASKSSNMLSKILKLDGEVIIGDEALRQYLKDGGDKFYDMGEIWYQKTGLPFVFGLFCCNKNQNLYKKIINQFLKQKIKIPKYILNE
;
A
#
# COMPACT_ATOMS: atom_id res chain seq x y z
N ILE A 1 3.31 2.16 -5.69
CA ILE A 1 2.62 0.87 -5.56
C ILE A 1 1.59 0.77 -6.67
N ASP A 2 1.46 -0.42 -7.22
CA ASP A 2 0.53 -0.73 -8.30
C ASP A 2 -0.66 -1.54 -7.75
N TYR A 3 -1.39 -0.94 -6.83
CA TYR A 3 -2.59 -1.50 -6.23
C TYR A 3 -3.75 -0.49 -6.27
N LEU A 4 -4.98 -0.97 -6.36
CA LEU A 4 -6.20 -0.17 -6.45
C LEU A 4 -6.35 0.85 -5.31
N ASN A 5 -5.83 0.56 -4.12
CA ASN A 5 -5.90 1.49 -2.99
C ASN A 5 -5.12 2.80 -3.19
N LEU A 6 -4.18 2.86 -4.15
CA LEU A 6 -3.48 4.10 -4.53
C LEU A 6 -4.03 4.77 -5.79
N LEU A 7 -5.07 4.23 -6.39
CA LEU A 7 -5.69 4.80 -7.59
C LEU A 7 -6.04 6.29 -7.43
N PRO A 8 -6.63 6.77 -6.31
CA PRO A 8 -6.90 8.20 -6.13
C PRO A 8 -5.64 9.07 -6.23
N PHE A 9 -4.53 8.62 -5.65
CA PHE A 9 -3.26 9.33 -5.71
C PHE A 9 -2.66 9.32 -7.12
N HIS A 10 -2.75 8.21 -7.84
CA HIS A 10 -2.32 8.14 -9.24
C HIS A 10 -3.14 9.06 -10.14
N VAL A 11 -4.47 9.10 -9.99
CA VAL A 11 -5.35 10.03 -10.73
C VAL A 11 -4.98 11.49 -10.44
N PHE A 12 -4.70 11.82 -9.18
CA PHE A 12 -4.22 13.14 -8.81
C PHE A 12 -2.88 13.47 -9.50
N LEU A 13 -1.89 12.59 -9.45
CA LEU A 13 -0.57 12.81 -10.04
C LEU A 13 -0.62 13.01 -11.56
N LYS A 14 -1.51 12.31 -12.27
CA LYS A 14 -1.73 12.52 -13.71
C LYS A 14 -2.18 13.95 -14.03
N ARG A 15 -2.99 14.56 -13.15
CA ARG A 15 -3.50 15.94 -13.32
C ARG A 15 -2.56 17.00 -12.72
N TYR A 16 -1.67 16.60 -11.83
CA TYR A 16 -0.72 17.50 -11.19
C TYR A 16 0.27 18.07 -12.24
N PRO A 17 0.69 19.35 -12.13
CA PRO A 17 1.60 19.99 -13.10
C PRO A 17 3.05 19.48 -12.93
N LEU A 18 3.26 18.22 -13.24
CA LEU A 18 4.57 17.61 -13.40
C LEU A 18 4.99 17.63 -14.86
N SER A 19 6.31 17.64 -15.10
CA SER A 19 6.84 17.45 -16.44
C SER A 19 6.41 16.10 -17.03
N ASN A 20 6.30 16.01 -18.36
CA ASN A 20 5.96 14.75 -19.03
C ASN A 20 6.97 13.64 -18.70
N GLN A 21 8.24 13.97 -18.55
CA GLN A 21 9.29 13.04 -18.16
C GLN A 21 9.04 12.48 -16.74
N ALA A 22 8.66 13.34 -15.77
CA ALA A 22 8.34 12.90 -14.42
C ALA A 22 7.09 11.99 -14.40
N LYS A 23 6.05 12.32 -15.17
CA LYS A 23 4.85 11.48 -15.30
C LYS A 23 5.17 10.11 -15.89
N LYS A 24 5.96 10.04 -16.96
CA LYS A 24 6.43 8.77 -17.55
C LYS A 24 7.26 7.96 -16.54
N SER A 25 8.16 8.61 -15.80
CA SER A 25 8.97 7.93 -14.78
C SER A 25 8.10 7.31 -13.66
N ILE A 26 7.03 7.98 -13.23
CA ILE A 26 6.09 7.45 -12.24
C ILE A 26 5.40 6.19 -12.78
N GLU A 27 4.93 6.18 -14.01
CA GLU A 27 4.31 5.00 -14.64
C GLU A 27 5.29 3.82 -14.75
N PHE A 28 6.50 4.09 -15.20
CA PHE A 28 7.55 3.07 -15.38
C PHE A 28 8.04 2.43 -14.07
N LYS A 29 7.97 3.17 -12.95
CA LYS A 29 8.48 2.75 -11.65
C LYS A 29 7.39 2.22 -10.71
N LYS A 30 6.23 1.81 -11.21
CA LYS A 30 5.22 1.12 -10.43
C LYS A 30 5.70 -0.27 -10.01
N GLY A 31 5.20 -0.78 -8.88
CA GLY A 31 5.55 -2.10 -8.41
C GLY A 31 5.03 -2.41 -7.01
N THR A 32 5.34 -3.61 -6.55
CA THR A 32 4.99 -4.03 -5.19
C THR A 32 5.77 -3.25 -4.12
N PRO A 33 5.28 -3.17 -2.88
CA PRO A 33 5.99 -2.50 -1.78
C PRO A 33 7.44 -2.97 -1.60
N ALA A 34 7.70 -4.27 -1.74
CA ALA A 34 9.04 -4.83 -1.61
C ALA A 34 9.98 -4.37 -2.74
N LYS A 35 9.53 -4.41 -4.00
CA LYS A 35 10.30 -3.92 -5.15
C LYS A 35 10.61 -2.43 -5.02
N LEU A 36 9.63 -1.64 -4.62
CA LEU A 36 9.80 -0.20 -4.42
C LEU A 36 10.74 0.10 -3.25
N CYS A 37 10.69 -0.67 -2.17
CA CYS A 37 11.61 -0.54 -1.04
C CYS A 37 13.05 -0.83 -1.49
N GLN A 38 13.27 -1.88 -2.30
CA GLN A 38 14.60 -2.18 -2.85
C GLN A 38 15.11 -1.06 -3.76
N ALA A 39 14.26 -0.54 -4.66
CA ALA A 39 14.62 0.56 -5.55
C ALA A 39 14.95 1.86 -4.77
N LEU A 40 14.17 2.17 -3.73
CA LEU A 40 14.41 3.31 -2.85
C LEU A 40 15.72 3.13 -2.07
N ASN A 41 15.99 1.91 -1.58
CA ASN A 41 17.24 1.58 -0.88
C ASN A 41 18.47 1.75 -1.76
N LYS A 42 18.37 1.30 -3.01
CA LYS A 42 19.43 1.43 -4.02
C LYS A 42 19.51 2.83 -4.65
N ARG A 43 18.71 3.80 -4.19
CA ARG A 43 18.61 5.17 -4.74
C ARG A 43 18.26 5.22 -6.23
N GLN A 44 17.59 4.21 -6.75
CA GLN A 44 17.06 4.16 -8.11
C GLN A 44 15.78 4.97 -8.29
N ILE A 45 15.11 5.27 -7.18
CA ILE A 45 13.97 6.18 -7.05
C ILE A 45 14.14 7.06 -5.82
N ASP A 46 13.58 8.26 -5.84
CA ASP A 46 13.72 9.23 -4.74
C ASP A 46 12.63 9.07 -3.67
N ALA A 47 11.48 8.54 -4.03
CA ALA A 47 10.35 8.38 -3.14
C ALA A 47 9.43 7.22 -3.53
N ALA A 48 8.81 6.60 -2.54
CA ALA A 48 7.81 5.55 -2.73
C ALA A 48 6.95 5.36 -1.48
N ILE A 49 5.77 4.73 -1.64
CA ILE A 49 5.09 4.10 -0.51
C ILE A 49 5.69 2.70 -0.33
N ILE A 50 6.22 2.44 0.84
CA ILE A 50 6.84 1.16 1.22
C ILE A 50 6.16 0.59 2.46
N SER A 51 6.40 -0.67 2.77
CA SER A 51 5.90 -1.30 4.00
C SER A 51 6.18 -0.45 5.24
N SER A 52 5.21 -0.32 6.13
CA SER A 52 5.36 0.46 7.36
C SER A 52 6.52 -0.05 8.24
N ILE A 53 6.81 -1.35 8.24
CA ILE A 53 7.98 -1.94 8.91
C ILE A 53 9.28 -1.41 8.29
N GLU A 54 9.40 -1.41 6.96
CA GLU A 54 10.57 -0.91 6.26
C GLU A 54 10.76 0.60 6.42
N SER A 55 9.66 1.34 6.52
CA SER A 55 9.68 2.80 6.72
C SER A 55 10.31 3.23 8.05
N ARG A 56 10.48 2.31 9.01
CA ARG A 56 11.13 2.58 10.30
C ARG A 56 12.63 2.82 10.18
N ASN A 57 13.23 2.46 9.06
CA ASN A 57 14.65 2.71 8.83
C ASN A 57 14.93 4.23 8.85
N PRO A 58 15.87 4.72 9.70
CA PRO A 58 16.12 6.14 9.90
C PRO A 58 16.65 6.87 8.66
N LYS A 59 17.12 6.15 7.65
CA LYS A 59 17.58 6.74 6.38
C LYS A 59 16.44 7.35 5.54
N TYR A 60 15.18 7.03 5.83
CA TYR A 60 14.04 7.55 5.08
C TYR A 60 13.35 8.70 5.81
N THR A 61 13.04 9.77 5.10
CA THR A 61 12.09 10.77 5.57
C THR A 61 10.67 10.26 5.31
N LYS A 62 9.88 10.14 6.37
CA LYS A 62 8.46 9.74 6.31
C LYS A 62 7.58 10.96 6.11
N LEU A 63 6.61 10.88 5.21
CA LEU A 63 5.63 11.93 4.96
C LEU A 63 4.22 11.43 5.29
N ASN A 64 3.28 12.37 5.50
CA ASN A 64 1.92 12.12 5.97
C ASN A 64 0.99 11.57 4.86
N LEU A 65 1.43 10.54 4.17
CA LEU A 65 0.62 9.78 3.23
C LEU A 65 0.91 8.30 3.45
N GLY A 66 -0.14 7.51 3.57
CA GLY A 66 0.01 6.08 3.80
C GLY A 66 -1.23 5.29 3.39
N ILE A 67 -1.09 3.98 3.45
CA ILE A 67 -2.19 3.02 3.28
C ILE A 67 -2.54 2.51 4.66
N CYS A 68 -3.73 2.84 5.13
CA CYS A 68 -4.21 2.41 6.43
C CYS A 68 -5.65 1.90 6.36
N SER A 69 -6.03 1.09 7.33
CA SER A 69 -7.37 0.57 7.49
C SER A 69 -7.83 0.76 8.94
N LYS A 70 -9.06 1.22 9.10
CA LYS A 70 -9.79 1.22 10.38
C LYS A 70 -10.90 0.17 10.28
N GLY A 71 -10.58 -1.09 10.55
CA GLY A 71 -11.46 -2.24 10.34
C GLY A 71 -11.09 -3.03 9.09
N SER A 72 -12.08 -3.67 8.47
CA SER A 72 -11.90 -4.55 7.32
C SER A 72 -11.19 -3.86 6.15
N VAL A 73 -10.23 -4.57 5.53
CA VAL A 73 -9.45 -4.08 4.40
C VAL A 73 -9.67 -4.89 3.12
N LYS A 74 -10.10 -6.16 3.23
CA LYS A 74 -10.37 -7.13 2.15
C LYS A 74 -9.23 -7.39 1.16
N SER A 75 -8.14 -6.63 1.26
CA SER A 75 -6.95 -6.72 0.41
C SER A 75 -5.68 -7.11 1.17
N VAL A 76 -5.81 -7.51 2.44
CA VAL A 76 -4.70 -8.04 3.26
C VAL A 76 -5.27 -9.17 4.12
N LEU A 77 -5.13 -10.39 3.62
CA LEU A 77 -5.85 -11.57 4.09
C LEU A 77 -4.89 -12.69 4.48
N VAL A 78 -5.37 -13.60 5.33
CA VAL A 78 -4.78 -14.92 5.52
C VAL A 78 -5.83 -15.96 5.13
N ARG A 79 -5.50 -16.84 4.17
CA ARG A 79 -6.39 -17.94 3.76
C ARG A 79 -6.43 -19.00 4.86
N LYS A 80 -7.62 -19.31 5.35
CA LYS A 80 -7.86 -20.36 6.34
C LYS A 80 -7.55 -21.75 5.76
N ASN A 81 -7.17 -22.68 6.63
CA ASN A 81 -6.96 -24.09 6.27
C ASN A 81 -5.97 -24.30 5.09
N SER A 82 -5.01 -23.40 4.95
CA SER A 82 -3.94 -23.49 3.95
C SER A 82 -2.58 -23.64 4.61
N LYS A 83 -1.58 -24.12 3.87
CA LYS A 83 -0.20 -24.15 4.37
C LYS A 83 0.29 -22.73 4.64
N LYS A 84 1.02 -22.57 5.74
CA LYS A 84 1.61 -21.28 6.11
C LYS A 84 2.58 -20.81 5.03
N LYS A 85 2.28 -19.66 4.45
CA LYS A 85 3.12 -19.04 3.41
C LYS A 85 3.08 -17.53 3.56
N LEU A 86 4.26 -16.91 3.54
CA LEU A 86 4.39 -15.47 3.61
C LEU A 86 4.34 -14.85 2.21
N ASP A 87 3.76 -13.67 2.11
CA ASP A 87 3.72 -12.92 0.85
C ASP A 87 5.04 -12.16 0.65
N PRO A 88 5.76 -12.35 -0.47
CA PRO A 88 7.04 -11.67 -0.72
C PRO A 88 6.90 -10.16 -0.94
N ALA A 89 5.70 -9.67 -1.19
CA ALA A 89 5.47 -8.27 -1.55
C ALA A 89 5.34 -7.32 -0.34
N SER A 90 5.03 -7.82 0.88
CA SER A 90 4.82 -6.94 2.04
C SER A 90 5.30 -7.52 3.36
N LYS A 91 6.34 -6.91 3.91
CA LYS A 91 6.81 -7.24 5.26
C LYS A 91 5.82 -6.85 6.37
N SER A 92 5.07 -5.75 6.20
CA SER A 92 4.07 -5.32 7.20
C SER A 92 2.96 -6.34 7.34
N SER A 93 2.44 -6.87 6.22
CA SER A 93 1.38 -7.87 6.24
C SER A 93 1.87 -9.19 6.87
N ASN A 94 3.08 -9.61 6.54
CA ASN A 94 3.70 -10.80 7.13
C ASN A 94 3.94 -10.64 8.64
N MET A 95 4.35 -9.47 9.08
CA MET A 95 4.53 -9.19 10.51
C MET A 95 3.18 -9.18 11.23
N LEU A 96 2.17 -8.57 10.61
CA LEU A 96 0.82 -8.53 11.18
C LEU A 96 0.23 -9.94 11.34
N SER A 97 0.39 -10.82 10.35
CA SER A 97 -0.07 -12.21 10.48
C SER A 97 0.58 -12.96 11.65
N LYS A 98 1.88 -12.69 11.89
CA LYS A 98 2.62 -13.26 13.03
C LYS A 98 2.11 -12.72 14.38
N ILE A 99 1.92 -11.40 14.47
CA ILE A 99 1.40 -10.74 15.70
C ILE A 99 0.00 -11.25 16.03
N LEU A 100 -0.85 -11.40 15.01
CA LEU A 100 -2.20 -11.91 15.16
C LEU A 100 -2.27 -13.42 15.37
N LYS A 101 -1.13 -14.14 15.24
CA LYS A 101 -1.00 -15.60 15.34
C LYS A 101 -1.93 -16.33 14.37
N LEU A 102 -2.02 -15.84 13.13
CA LEU A 102 -2.84 -16.43 12.09
C LEU A 102 -2.02 -17.45 11.29
N ASP A 103 -2.57 -18.64 11.12
CA ASP A 103 -1.99 -19.69 10.30
C ASP A 103 -2.67 -19.76 8.95
N GLY A 104 -1.86 -19.87 7.89
CA GLY A 104 -2.30 -19.93 6.52
C GLY A 104 -1.43 -19.10 5.57
N GLU A 105 -1.87 -19.01 4.32
CA GLU A 105 -1.22 -18.22 3.29
C GLU A 105 -1.61 -16.75 3.41
N VAL A 106 -0.60 -15.87 3.52
CA VAL A 106 -0.78 -14.42 3.47
C VAL A 106 -0.93 -14.00 2.02
N ILE A 107 -2.00 -13.26 1.72
CA ILE A 107 -2.31 -12.77 0.36
C ILE A 107 -2.63 -11.28 0.45
N ILE A 108 -2.06 -10.48 -0.45
CA ILE A 108 -2.25 -9.03 -0.42
C ILE A 108 -2.63 -8.43 -1.77
N GLY A 109 -3.10 -7.18 -1.72
CA GLY A 109 -3.39 -6.35 -2.90
C GLY A 109 -4.56 -6.88 -3.73
N ASP A 110 -4.47 -6.69 -5.03
CA ASP A 110 -5.55 -7.01 -5.95
C ASP A 110 -5.82 -8.52 -6.05
N GLU A 111 -4.80 -9.34 -5.81
CA GLU A 111 -4.97 -10.79 -5.72
C GLU A 111 -5.82 -11.20 -4.53
N ALA A 112 -5.60 -10.59 -3.37
CA ALA A 112 -6.45 -10.82 -2.19
C ALA A 112 -7.90 -10.42 -2.47
N LEU A 113 -8.14 -9.29 -3.12
CA LEU A 113 -9.48 -8.85 -3.52
C LEU A 113 -10.15 -9.84 -4.47
N ARG A 114 -9.43 -10.31 -5.50
CA ARG A 114 -9.97 -11.30 -6.45
C ARG A 114 -10.37 -12.59 -5.75
N GLN A 115 -9.48 -13.13 -4.90
CA GLN A 115 -9.77 -14.35 -4.17
C GLN A 115 -10.92 -14.17 -3.16
N TYR A 116 -10.97 -13.02 -2.48
CA TYR A 116 -12.07 -12.70 -1.56
C TYR A 116 -13.43 -12.68 -2.27
N LEU A 117 -13.49 -12.07 -3.45
CA LEU A 117 -14.73 -12.00 -4.25
C LEU A 117 -15.12 -13.35 -4.84
N LYS A 118 -14.12 -14.16 -5.25
CA LYS A 118 -14.36 -15.48 -5.86
C LYS A 118 -14.78 -16.54 -4.84
N ASP A 119 -14.07 -16.62 -3.72
CA ASP A 119 -14.15 -17.76 -2.81
C ASP A 119 -15.05 -17.48 -1.59
N GLY A 120 -15.44 -16.21 -1.38
CA GLY A 120 -16.20 -15.74 -0.23
C GLY A 120 -15.33 -15.37 0.97
N GLY A 121 -15.78 -14.38 1.73
CA GLY A 121 -15.03 -13.82 2.86
C GLY A 121 -14.81 -14.77 4.03
N ASP A 122 -15.67 -15.78 4.18
CA ASP A 122 -15.59 -16.81 5.21
C ASP A 122 -14.34 -17.68 5.11
N LYS A 123 -13.73 -17.78 3.94
CA LYS A 123 -12.47 -18.51 3.68
C LYS A 123 -11.21 -17.77 4.15
N PHE A 124 -11.36 -16.54 4.63
CA PHE A 124 -10.22 -15.71 4.98
C PHE A 124 -10.33 -15.12 6.38
N TYR A 125 -9.18 -14.80 6.95
CA TYR A 125 -9.04 -13.85 8.04
C TYR A 125 -8.69 -12.48 7.43
N ASP A 126 -9.53 -11.46 7.63
CA ASP A 126 -9.18 -10.07 7.30
C ASP A 126 -8.30 -9.51 8.42
N MET A 127 -7.04 -9.24 8.09
CA MET A 127 -6.06 -8.83 9.11
C MET A 127 -6.32 -7.42 9.64
N GLY A 128 -6.89 -6.53 8.83
CA GLY A 128 -7.26 -5.18 9.27
C GLY A 128 -8.42 -5.21 10.27
N GLU A 129 -9.42 -6.04 10.00
CA GLU A 129 -10.56 -6.22 10.88
C GLU A 129 -10.15 -6.83 12.22
N ILE A 130 -9.40 -7.94 12.22
CA ILE A 130 -8.95 -8.62 13.45
C ILE A 130 -8.05 -7.69 14.28
N TRP A 131 -7.16 -6.92 13.63
CA TRP A 131 -6.35 -5.93 14.33
C TRP A 131 -7.23 -4.89 15.03
N TYR A 132 -8.21 -4.34 14.31
CA TYR A 132 -9.09 -3.31 14.85
C TYR A 132 -9.93 -3.84 16.00
N GLN A 133 -10.48 -5.05 15.90
CA GLN A 133 -11.23 -5.73 16.97
C GLN A 133 -10.38 -5.92 18.23
N LYS A 134 -9.08 -6.27 18.07
CA LYS A 134 -8.18 -6.50 19.21
C LYS A 134 -7.63 -5.23 19.86
N THR A 135 -7.47 -4.15 19.10
CA THR A 135 -6.72 -2.98 19.57
C THR A 135 -7.54 -1.69 19.61
N GLY A 136 -8.65 -1.63 18.87
CA GLY A 136 -9.41 -0.39 18.65
C GLY A 136 -8.67 0.64 17.75
N LEU A 137 -7.47 0.31 17.23
CA LEU A 137 -6.61 1.22 16.48
C LEU A 137 -6.59 0.89 14.99
N PRO A 138 -6.48 1.88 14.10
CA PRO A 138 -6.20 1.63 12.69
C PRO A 138 -4.82 0.99 12.51
N PHE A 139 -4.68 0.18 11.45
CA PHE A 139 -3.38 -0.39 11.07
C PHE A 139 -2.82 0.31 9.84
N VAL A 140 -1.52 0.67 9.89
CA VAL A 140 -0.81 1.31 8.78
C VAL A 140 0.01 0.25 8.04
N PHE A 141 -0.40 -0.08 6.82
CA PHE A 141 0.27 -1.07 5.97
C PHE A 141 1.48 -0.51 5.24
N GLY A 142 1.40 0.73 4.81
CA GLY A 142 2.47 1.39 4.07
C GLY A 142 2.54 2.89 4.34
N LEU A 143 3.74 3.45 4.23
CA LEU A 143 4.00 4.88 4.38
C LEU A 143 4.80 5.43 3.21
N PHE A 144 4.51 6.68 2.84
CA PHE A 144 5.29 7.41 1.86
C PHE A 144 6.63 7.81 2.47
N CYS A 145 7.70 7.33 1.84
CA CYS A 145 9.07 7.56 2.24
C CYS A 145 9.87 8.18 1.11
N CYS A 146 10.80 9.05 1.43
CA CYS A 146 11.72 9.64 0.45
C CYS A 146 13.15 9.73 0.99
N ASN A 147 14.11 9.69 0.05
CA ASN A 147 15.53 9.90 0.31
C ASN A 147 15.97 11.34 -0.01
N LYS A 148 15.27 12.01 -0.93
CA LYS A 148 15.58 13.35 -1.45
C LYS A 148 14.29 14.13 -1.69
N ASN A 149 14.44 15.43 -1.95
CA ASN A 149 13.34 16.31 -2.40
C ASN A 149 12.10 16.31 -1.48
N GLN A 150 12.31 16.13 -0.17
CA GLN A 150 11.22 16.01 0.82
C GLN A 150 10.22 17.18 0.74
N ASN A 151 10.69 18.42 0.52
CA ASN A 151 9.83 19.61 0.45
C ASN A 151 8.89 19.55 -0.79
N LEU A 152 9.39 19.07 -1.92
CA LEU A 152 8.58 18.86 -3.12
C LEU A 152 7.48 17.82 -2.86
N TYR A 153 7.84 16.67 -2.32
CA TYR A 153 6.86 15.61 -2.03
C TYR A 153 5.87 16.03 -0.95
N LYS A 154 6.32 16.74 0.07
CA LYS A 154 5.44 17.30 1.11
C LYS A 154 4.41 18.26 0.50
N LYS A 155 4.81 19.14 -0.43
CA LYS A 155 3.91 20.03 -1.16
C LYS A 155 2.87 19.25 -1.99
N ILE A 156 3.31 18.25 -2.74
CA ILE A 156 2.44 17.39 -3.56
C ILE A 156 1.41 16.67 -2.68
N ILE A 157 1.86 16.02 -1.61
CA ILE A 157 1.01 15.28 -0.68
C ILE A 157 -0.01 16.21 0.00
N ASN A 158 0.42 17.39 0.47
CA ASN A 158 -0.48 18.33 1.11
C ASN A 158 -1.57 18.83 0.14
N GLN A 159 -1.26 18.99 -1.14
CA GLN A 159 -2.27 19.34 -2.14
C GLN A 159 -3.23 18.19 -2.42
N PHE A 160 -2.73 16.96 -2.50
CA PHE A 160 -3.56 15.77 -2.62
C PHE A 160 -4.55 15.63 -1.47
N LEU A 161 -4.08 15.75 -0.23
CA LEU A 161 -4.90 15.58 0.97
C LEU A 161 -6.00 16.65 1.13
N LYS A 162 -5.85 17.81 0.49
CA LYS A 162 -6.86 18.87 0.49
C LYS A 162 -7.97 18.69 -0.56
N GLN A 163 -7.84 17.71 -1.45
CA GLN A 163 -8.75 17.53 -2.59
C GLN A 163 -9.55 16.24 -2.46
N LYS A 164 -10.83 16.30 -2.80
CA LYS A 164 -11.65 15.10 -3.06
C LYS A 164 -11.39 14.66 -4.50
N ILE A 165 -10.69 13.56 -4.68
CA ILE A 165 -10.36 13.03 -6.00
C ILE A 165 -11.54 12.21 -6.52
N LYS A 166 -12.14 12.68 -7.61
CA LYS A 166 -13.15 11.90 -8.37
C LYS A 166 -12.41 10.98 -9.35
N ILE A 167 -12.62 9.68 -9.20
CA ILE A 167 -12.09 8.68 -10.13
C ILE A 167 -12.98 8.70 -11.39
N PRO A 168 -12.43 8.86 -12.60
CA PRO A 168 -13.19 8.83 -13.84
C PRO A 168 -13.92 7.48 -14.02
N LYS A 169 -15.16 7.53 -14.55
CA LYS A 169 -15.98 6.32 -14.73
C LYS A 169 -15.31 5.26 -15.62
N TYR A 170 -14.58 5.67 -16.65
CA TYR A 170 -13.89 4.73 -17.55
C TYR A 170 -12.81 3.91 -16.85
N ILE A 171 -12.21 4.41 -15.74
CA ILE A 171 -11.23 3.66 -14.95
C ILE A 171 -11.92 2.65 -14.01
N LEU A 172 -13.18 2.88 -13.68
CA LEU A 172 -13.95 1.98 -12.79
C LEU A 172 -14.57 0.80 -13.54
N ASN A 173 -14.57 0.85 -14.87
CA ASN A 173 -15.18 -0.17 -15.74
C ASN A 173 -14.13 -1.11 -16.36
N GLU A 174 -12.86 -0.91 -16.07
CA GLU A 174 -11.74 -1.81 -16.41
C GLU A 174 -11.47 -2.80 -15.26
#